data_6ac234dc5bd948cef4caf4138b9474ab
#
_entry.id   6ac234dc5bd948cef4caf4138b9474ab
#
_cell.length_a   1.000
_cell.length_b   1.000
_cell.length_c   1.000
_cell.angle_alpha   90.00
_cell.angle_beta   90.00
_cell.angle_gamma   90.00
#
_symmetry.space_group_name_H-M   'P 1'
#
loop_
_entity.id
_entity.type
_entity.pdbx_description
1 polymer ?
#
loop_
_entity_poly.entity_id
_entity_poly.type
_entity_poly.pdbx_seq_one_letter_code
_entity_poly.pdbx_strand_id
1 'polypeptide(L)'
;LNMIAATCLAMAIYYEARSEPIDAQRAVADVVIARTHHVSYPDTICAVIAEDRGSKAWDCQFSFMCDGKPERPTGASWVTAQSIAAEALNGPAMLNATHYHTTDVKPIWRHGLILVGKIGSHIFYTDGRCILEMGCSLRPKARPQRGKKNGS
;
A
#
# COMPACT_ATOMS: atom_id res chain seq x y z
N LEU A 1 2.09 8.60 17.81
CA LEU A 1 1.44 7.88 16.71
C LEU A 1 0.58 8.86 15.92
N ASN A 2 0.81 8.95 14.60
CA ASN A 2 -0.07 9.74 13.73
C ASN A 2 -1.40 8.98 13.53
N MET A 3 -2.44 9.39 14.23
CA MET A 3 -3.76 8.74 14.19
C MET A 3 -4.39 8.74 12.78
N ILE A 4 -4.12 9.77 11.98
CA ILE A 4 -4.63 9.88 10.61
C ILE A 4 -3.98 8.80 9.74
N ALA A 5 -2.66 8.67 9.78
CA ALA A 5 -1.93 7.63 9.06
C ALA A 5 -2.36 6.22 9.50
N ALA A 6 -2.54 5.99 10.79
CA ALA A 6 -3.01 4.71 11.32
C ALA A 6 -4.42 4.36 10.81
N THR A 7 -5.32 5.33 10.77
CA THR A 7 -6.68 5.11 10.24
C THR A 7 -6.65 4.80 8.75
N CYS A 8 -5.92 5.55 7.95
CA CYS A 8 -5.77 5.26 6.51
C CYS A 8 -5.21 3.85 6.29
N LEU A 9 -4.15 3.48 7.01
CA LEU A 9 -3.54 2.16 6.90
C LEU A 9 -4.51 1.04 7.29
N ALA A 10 -5.24 1.23 8.39
CA ALA A 10 -6.26 0.27 8.83
C ALA A 10 -7.38 0.09 7.80
N MET A 11 -7.79 1.16 7.11
CA MET A 11 -8.76 1.07 6.02
C MET A 11 -8.22 0.22 4.86
N ALA A 12 -6.98 0.41 4.46
CA ALA A 12 -6.37 -0.42 3.42
C ALA A 12 -6.33 -1.90 3.82
N ILE A 13 -5.90 -2.22 5.03
CA ILE A 13 -5.87 -3.59 5.55
C ILE A 13 -7.28 -4.19 5.56
N TYR A 14 -8.27 -3.46 6.05
CA TYR A 14 -9.63 -3.93 6.15
C TYR A 14 -10.23 -4.28 4.78
N TYR A 15 -10.14 -3.37 3.82
CA TYR A 15 -10.77 -3.58 2.51
C TYR A 15 -10.01 -4.57 1.63
N GLU A 16 -8.68 -4.60 1.73
CA GLU A 16 -7.85 -5.45 0.87
C GLU A 16 -7.65 -6.86 1.44
N ALA A 17 -7.69 -7.04 2.75
CA ALA A 17 -7.17 -8.26 3.35
C ALA A 17 -7.92 -8.76 4.61
N ARG A 18 -9.10 -8.24 4.94
CA ARG A 18 -9.80 -8.64 6.19
C ARG A 18 -10.12 -10.13 6.31
N SER A 19 -10.26 -10.83 5.19
CA SER A 19 -10.50 -12.29 5.15
C SER A 19 -9.23 -13.13 5.09
N GLU A 20 -8.07 -12.47 5.01
CA GLU A 20 -6.77 -13.13 4.94
C GLU A 20 -6.22 -13.44 6.34
N PRO A 21 -5.26 -14.39 6.44
CA PRO A 21 -4.49 -14.58 7.67
C PRO A 21 -3.79 -13.28 8.14
N ILE A 22 -3.50 -13.19 9.44
CA ILE A 22 -2.90 -12.00 10.05
C ILE A 22 -1.58 -11.60 9.42
N ASP A 23 -0.74 -12.54 9.07
CA ASP A 23 0.53 -12.29 8.39
C ASP A 23 0.36 -11.70 6.99
N ALA A 24 -0.68 -12.13 6.25
CA ALA A 24 -1.03 -11.53 4.96
C ALA A 24 -1.58 -10.10 5.11
N GLN A 25 -2.40 -9.86 6.13
CA GLN A 25 -2.87 -8.52 6.47
C GLN A 25 -1.70 -7.60 6.83
N ARG A 26 -0.74 -8.08 7.61
CA ARG A 26 0.47 -7.35 7.95
C ARG A 26 1.33 -7.07 6.72
N ALA A 27 1.46 -8.03 5.80
CA ALA A 27 2.20 -7.85 4.56
C ALA A 27 1.59 -6.75 3.67
N VAL A 28 0.27 -6.63 3.60
CA VAL A 28 -0.40 -5.52 2.91
C VAL A 28 -0.06 -4.17 3.55
N ALA A 29 -0.03 -4.10 4.88
CA ALA A 29 0.41 -2.90 5.58
C ALA A 29 1.86 -2.53 5.24
N ASP A 30 2.75 -3.51 5.22
CA ASP A 30 4.16 -3.30 4.87
C ASP A 30 4.32 -2.77 3.45
N VAL A 31 3.52 -3.22 2.48
CA VAL A 31 3.53 -2.67 1.11
C VAL A 31 3.16 -1.19 1.10
N VAL A 32 2.11 -0.79 1.80
CA VAL A 32 1.71 0.62 1.88
C VAL A 32 2.83 1.47 2.49
N ILE A 33 3.42 1.00 3.58
CA ILE A 33 4.54 1.70 4.24
C ILE A 33 5.76 1.77 3.32
N ALA A 34 6.14 0.67 2.66
CA ALA A 34 7.27 0.65 1.72
C ALA A 34 7.07 1.66 0.57
N ARG A 35 5.85 1.80 0.07
CA ARG A 35 5.53 2.79 -0.97
C ARG A 35 5.78 4.21 -0.50
N THR A 36 5.53 4.56 0.76
CA THR A 36 5.81 5.91 1.27
C THR A 36 7.31 6.26 1.25
N HIS A 37 8.17 5.27 1.23
CA HIS A 37 9.63 5.44 1.15
C HIS A 37 10.17 5.27 -0.27
N HIS A 38 9.35 4.92 -1.22
CA HIS A 38 9.74 4.68 -2.60
C HIS A 38 9.54 5.93 -3.47
N VAL A 39 10.50 6.22 -4.34
CA VAL A 39 10.52 7.46 -5.16
C VAL A 39 9.33 7.60 -6.11
N SER A 40 8.71 6.49 -6.51
CA SER A 40 7.59 6.47 -7.46
C SER A 40 6.22 6.68 -6.82
N TYR A 41 6.12 6.75 -5.50
CA TYR A 41 4.87 6.87 -4.77
C TYR A 41 4.83 8.13 -3.90
N PRO A 42 3.64 8.58 -3.47
CA PRO A 42 3.53 9.64 -2.47
C PRO A 42 4.25 9.28 -1.16
N ASP A 43 4.58 10.27 -0.36
CA ASP A 43 5.39 10.13 0.86
C ASP A 43 4.57 10.02 2.16
N THR A 44 3.24 9.96 2.05
CA THR A 44 2.35 9.73 3.20
C THR A 44 1.44 8.54 2.98
N ILE A 45 1.07 7.87 4.07
CA ILE A 45 0.17 6.70 4.04
C ILE A 45 -1.15 7.03 3.34
N CYS A 46 -1.81 8.11 3.77
CA CYS A 46 -3.11 8.48 3.21
C CYS A 46 -3.01 8.86 1.72
N ALA A 47 -1.92 9.51 1.31
CA ALA A 47 -1.70 9.85 -0.09
C ALA A 47 -1.42 8.62 -0.97
N VAL A 48 -0.68 7.63 -0.46
CA VAL A 48 -0.48 6.34 -1.15
C VAL A 48 -1.82 5.64 -1.39
N ILE A 49 -2.68 5.60 -0.37
CA ILE A 49 -3.98 4.93 -0.45
C ILE A 49 -4.94 5.67 -1.39
N ALA A 50 -4.93 7.00 -1.37
CA ALA A 50 -5.77 7.84 -2.21
C ALA A 50 -5.22 8.03 -3.64
N GLU A 51 -4.09 7.41 -3.98
CA GLU A 51 -3.45 7.61 -5.28
C GLU A 51 -4.34 7.10 -6.42
N ASP A 52 -4.61 7.99 -7.37
CA ASP A 52 -5.27 7.70 -8.62
C ASP A 52 -4.25 7.80 -9.76
N ARG A 53 -3.94 6.69 -10.39
CA ARG A 53 -2.97 6.60 -11.49
C ARG A 53 -3.61 6.51 -12.86
N GLY A 54 -4.94 6.40 -12.92
CA GLY A 54 -5.69 6.21 -14.14
C GLY A 54 -6.33 7.49 -14.68
N SER A 55 -6.79 7.39 -15.92
CA SER A 55 -7.60 8.43 -16.58
C SER A 55 -9.10 8.15 -16.47
N LYS A 56 -9.49 7.03 -15.90
CA LYS A 56 -10.90 6.61 -15.75
C LYS A 56 -11.34 6.79 -14.30
N ALA A 57 -12.63 7.02 -14.10
CA ALA A 57 -13.21 7.27 -12.78
C ALA A 57 -13.02 6.14 -11.74
N TRP A 58 -12.57 4.96 -12.16
CA TRP A 58 -12.47 3.75 -11.32
C TRP A 58 -11.04 3.17 -11.24
N ASP A 59 -10.04 3.97 -11.60
CA ASP A 59 -8.63 3.53 -11.66
C ASP A 59 -7.84 3.81 -10.37
N CYS A 60 -8.53 3.90 -9.23
CA CYS A 60 -7.86 4.07 -7.94
C CYS A 60 -6.95 2.90 -7.62
N GLN A 61 -5.78 3.19 -7.08
CA GLN A 61 -4.80 2.20 -6.63
C GLN A 61 -5.43 1.23 -5.59
N PHE A 62 -6.30 1.77 -4.74
CA PHE A 62 -7.15 1.01 -3.83
C PHE A 62 -8.61 1.22 -4.23
N SER A 63 -9.26 0.16 -4.70
CA SER A 63 -10.59 0.23 -5.32
C SER A 63 -11.67 0.83 -4.41
N PHE A 64 -11.58 0.61 -3.10
CA PHE A 64 -12.54 1.15 -2.14
C PHE A 64 -12.56 2.68 -2.07
N MET A 65 -11.50 3.35 -2.55
CA MET A 65 -11.44 4.81 -2.58
C MET A 65 -12.34 5.43 -3.66
N CYS A 66 -12.71 4.68 -4.68
CA CYS A 66 -13.48 5.20 -5.80
C CYS A 66 -14.59 4.26 -6.31
N ASP A 67 -14.98 3.24 -5.55
CA ASP A 67 -16.08 2.34 -5.92
C ASP A 67 -17.47 2.93 -5.67
N GLY A 68 -17.52 4.13 -5.12
CA GLY A 68 -18.77 4.86 -4.85
C GLY A 68 -19.62 4.26 -3.72
N LYS A 69 -19.12 3.26 -3.01
CA LYS A 69 -19.82 2.61 -1.91
C LYS A 69 -19.44 3.26 -0.59
N PRO A 70 -20.38 3.81 0.19
CA PRO A 70 -20.11 4.45 1.48
C PRO A 70 -19.96 3.39 2.60
N GLU A 71 -19.23 2.30 2.35
CA GLU A 71 -19.00 1.29 3.36
C GLU A 71 -18.11 1.84 4.48
N ARG A 72 -18.59 1.71 5.71
CA ARG A 72 -17.79 2.02 6.89
C ARG A 72 -17.22 0.74 7.48
N PRO A 73 -15.92 0.69 7.77
CA PRO A 73 -15.33 -0.45 8.46
C PRO A 73 -15.97 -0.64 9.84
N THR A 74 -16.34 -1.87 10.15
CA THR A 74 -17.00 -2.23 11.42
C THR A 74 -16.58 -3.61 11.91
N GLY A 75 -16.88 -3.89 13.19
CA GLY A 75 -16.76 -5.21 13.79
C GLY A 75 -15.34 -5.65 14.12
N ALA A 76 -15.18 -6.94 14.39
CA ALA A 76 -13.90 -7.52 14.82
C ALA A 76 -12.79 -7.36 13.78
N SER A 77 -13.12 -7.46 12.50
CA SER A 77 -12.15 -7.27 11.42
C SER A 77 -11.60 -5.85 11.37
N TRP A 78 -12.41 -4.85 11.72
CA TRP A 78 -11.94 -3.47 11.83
C TRP A 78 -11.00 -3.29 13.02
N VAL A 79 -11.35 -3.83 14.17
CA VAL A 79 -10.47 -3.82 15.35
C VAL A 79 -9.12 -4.48 15.05
N THR A 80 -9.14 -5.63 14.38
CA THR A 80 -7.93 -6.33 13.95
C THR A 80 -7.10 -5.46 13.00
N ALA A 81 -7.72 -4.84 12.00
CA ALA A 81 -7.03 -3.96 11.05
C ALA A 81 -6.37 -2.76 11.74
N GLN A 82 -7.05 -2.16 12.71
CA GLN A 82 -6.50 -1.06 13.52
C GLN A 82 -5.28 -1.50 14.34
N SER A 83 -5.34 -2.68 14.95
CA SER A 83 -4.23 -3.24 15.72
C SER A 83 -3.01 -3.50 14.83
N ILE A 84 -3.22 -4.14 13.67
CA ILE A 84 -2.16 -4.42 12.70
C ILE A 84 -1.53 -3.11 12.18
N ALA A 85 -2.36 -2.11 11.87
CA ALA A 85 -1.86 -0.81 11.42
C ALA A 85 -0.96 -0.14 12.47
N ALA A 86 -1.36 -0.15 13.74
CA ALA A 86 -0.56 0.40 14.82
C ALA A 86 0.77 -0.34 14.99
N GLU A 87 0.76 -1.67 14.96
CA GLU A 87 1.97 -2.50 15.05
C GLU A 87 2.91 -2.25 13.86
N ALA A 88 2.36 -2.17 12.64
CA ALA A 88 3.15 -1.94 11.43
C ALA A 88 3.84 -0.57 11.43
N LEU A 89 3.17 0.46 11.91
CA LEU A 89 3.73 1.82 11.98
C LEU A 89 4.78 1.99 13.09
N ASN A 90 4.73 1.17 14.14
CA ASN A 90 5.64 1.27 15.30
C ASN A 90 6.77 0.24 15.29
N GLY A 91 6.69 -0.78 14.45
CA GLY A 91 7.65 -1.88 14.39
C GLY A 91 8.42 -1.95 13.08
N PRO A 92 9.36 -2.90 12.98
CA PRO A 92 10.08 -3.15 11.74
C PRO A 92 9.14 -3.74 10.69
N ALA A 93 9.44 -3.50 9.41
CA ALA A 93 8.77 -4.19 8.32
C ALA A 93 9.09 -5.70 8.38
N MET A 94 8.08 -6.52 8.21
CA MET A 94 8.22 -7.96 8.05
C MET A 94 8.52 -8.33 6.59
N LEU A 95 8.12 -7.49 5.66
CA LEU A 95 8.20 -7.71 4.23
C LEU A 95 8.62 -6.44 3.51
N ASN A 96 9.54 -6.56 2.57
CA ASN A 96 9.95 -5.46 1.70
C ASN A 96 9.41 -5.70 0.29
N ALA A 97 8.19 -5.24 0.05
CA ALA A 97 7.50 -5.37 -1.22
C ALA A 97 6.75 -4.07 -1.57
N THR A 98 6.58 -3.83 -2.85
CA THR A 98 5.89 -2.64 -3.38
C THR A 98 4.63 -2.99 -4.17
N HIS A 99 4.47 -4.26 -4.55
CA HIS A 99 3.36 -4.75 -5.35
C HIS A 99 2.83 -6.07 -4.79
N TYR A 100 1.55 -6.29 -5.00
CA TYR A 100 0.92 -7.59 -4.76
C TYR A 100 -0.30 -7.78 -5.67
N HIS A 101 -0.69 -9.02 -5.83
CA HIS A 101 -1.96 -9.42 -6.42
C HIS A 101 -2.47 -10.69 -5.75
N THR A 102 -3.75 -11.00 -5.93
CA THR A 102 -4.33 -12.25 -5.47
C THR A 102 -3.97 -13.40 -6.41
N THR A 103 -3.99 -14.63 -5.89
CA THR A 103 -3.57 -15.82 -6.66
C THR A 103 -4.47 -16.16 -7.85
N ASP A 104 -5.67 -15.62 -7.90
CA ASP A 104 -6.65 -15.81 -8.98
C ASP A 104 -6.42 -14.90 -10.20
N VAL A 105 -5.54 -13.90 -10.10
CA VAL A 105 -5.17 -13.02 -11.19
C VAL A 105 -3.70 -13.17 -11.58
N LYS A 106 -3.37 -12.85 -12.83
CA LYS A 106 -2.01 -12.93 -13.37
C LYS A 106 -1.66 -11.65 -14.11
N PRO A 107 -1.42 -10.54 -13.41
CA PRO A 107 -1.14 -9.27 -14.05
C PRO A 107 0.17 -9.31 -14.83
N ILE A 108 0.20 -8.66 -16.00
CA ILE A 108 1.39 -8.65 -16.89
C ILE A 108 2.58 -7.99 -16.20
N TRP A 109 2.35 -6.97 -15.40
CA TRP A 109 3.43 -6.23 -14.71
C TRP A 109 4.29 -7.10 -13.78
N ARG A 110 3.80 -8.28 -13.35
CA ARG A 110 4.57 -9.20 -12.49
C ARG A 110 5.89 -9.67 -13.11
N HIS A 111 5.96 -9.72 -14.44
CA HIS A 111 7.16 -10.19 -15.15
C HIS A 111 8.34 -9.21 -15.08
N GLY A 112 8.08 -7.94 -14.82
CA GLY A 112 9.11 -6.92 -14.66
C GLY A 112 9.58 -6.73 -13.21
N LEU A 113 9.06 -7.52 -12.27
CA LEU A 113 9.33 -7.39 -10.84
C LEU A 113 9.99 -8.64 -10.26
N ILE A 114 10.60 -8.48 -9.11
CA ILE A 114 11.24 -9.56 -8.36
C ILE A 114 10.20 -10.16 -7.42
N LEU A 115 10.00 -11.48 -7.50
CA LEU A 115 9.12 -12.21 -6.58
C LEU A 115 9.70 -12.19 -5.16
N VAL A 116 8.91 -11.73 -4.20
CA VAL A 116 9.25 -11.77 -2.77
C VAL A 116 8.69 -13.02 -2.11
N GLY A 117 7.42 -13.35 -2.34
CA GLY A 117 6.81 -14.56 -1.81
C GLY A 117 5.29 -14.54 -1.84
N LYS A 118 4.72 -15.64 -1.39
CA LYS A 118 3.26 -15.81 -1.24
C LYS A 118 2.91 -15.87 0.24
N ILE A 119 1.94 -15.09 0.67
CA ILE A 119 1.39 -15.10 2.02
C ILE A 119 -0.15 -15.08 1.90
N GLY A 120 -0.82 -16.08 2.47
CA GLY A 120 -2.25 -16.25 2.25
C GLY A 120 -2.58 -16.42 0.76
N SER A 121 -3.57 -15.71 0.26
CA SER A 121 -3.91 -15.66 -1.16
C SER A 121 -3.29 -14.49 -1.92
N HIS A 122 -2.27 -13.82 -1.34
CA HIS A 122 -1.53 -12.74 -1.98
C HIS A 122 -0.12 -13.17 -2.40
N ILE A 123 0.33 -12.70 -3.56
CA ILE A 123 1.69 -12.85 -4.06
C ILE A 123 2.34 -11.47 -4.11
N PHE A 124 3.51 -11.34 -3.49
CA PHE A 124 4.21 -10.08 -3.27
C PHE A 124 5.46 -9.95 -4.14
N TYR A 125 5.72 -8.74 -4.61
CA TYR A 125 6.84 -8.40 -5.49
C TYR A 125 7.49 -7.08 -5.08
N THR A 126 8.73 -6.90 -5.52
CA THR A 126 9.46 -5.64 -5.42
C THR A 126 10.14 -5.30 -6.74
N ASP A 127 10.42 -4.02 -6.96
CA ASP A 127 11.29 -3.56 -8.07
C ASP A 127 12.80 -3.63 -7.72
N GLY A 128 13.14 -4.10 -6.54
CA GLY A 128 14.51 -4.25 -6.05
C GLY A 128 15.12 -2.99 -5.44
N ARG A 129 14.51 -1.84 -5.58
CA ARG A 129 15.08 -0.58 -5.05
C ARG A 129 15.09 -0.52 -3.54
N CYS A 130 14.05 -1.05 -2.91
CA CYS A 130 13.96 -1.10 -1.45
C CYS A 130 14.77 -2.24 -0.82
N ILE A 131 15.04 -3.33 -1.53
CA ILE A 131 15.82 -4.46 -1.00
C ILE A 131 17.32 -4.14 -0.95
N LEU A 132 17.84 -3.43 -1.94
CA LEU A 132 19.26 -3.13 -2.07
C LEU A 132 19.72 -1.98 -1.17
N GLU A 133 18.81 -1.14 -0.74
CA GLU A 133 19.08 -0.03 0.17
C GLU A 133 18.53 -0.39 1.55
N MET A 134 19.36 -0.91 2.41
CA MET A 134 19.03 -1.00 3.85
C MET A 134 18.67 0.40 4.34
N GLY A 135 17.40 0.74 4.26
CA GLY A 135 16.88 2.05 4.56
C GLY A 135 16.28 2.76 3.35
N CYS A 136 15.23 2.19 2.75
CA CYS A 136 14.30 2.98 1.90
C CYS A 136 13.84 4.28 2.59
N SER A 137 14.03 4.37 3.90
CA SER A 137 13.69 5.50 4.76
C SER A 137 14.71 6.64 4.74
N LEU A 138 15.90 6.48 4.17
CA LEU A 138 17.01 7.41 4.39
C LEU A 138 17.28 8.39 3.24
N ARG A 139 16.60 8.27 2.09
CA ARG A 139 16.71 9.27 1.02
C ARG A 139 15.54 10.22 1.05
N PRO A 140 15.80 11.54 1.22
CA PRO A 140 14.78 12.54 0.99
C PRO A 140 14.25 12.37 -0.45
N LYS A 141 12.96 12.13 -0.60
CA LYS A 141 12.32 12.14 -1.91
C LYS A 141 12.45 13.55 -2.49
N ALA A 142 13.02 13.68 -3.67
CA ALA A 142 12.83 14.88 -4.46
C ALA A 142 11.32 15.05 -4.67
N ARG A 143 10.75 16.15 -4.19
CA ARG A 143 9.35 16.49 -4.47
C ARG A 143 9.14 16.45 -5.97
N PRO A 144 8.14 15.73 -6.48
CA PRO A 144 7.75 15.87 -7.88
C PRO A 144 7.46 17.36 -8.11
N GLN A 145 8.21 17.96 -9.00
CA GLN A 145 7.90 19.34 -9.43
C GLN A 145 6.51 19.26 -10.08
N ARG A 146 5.54 19.92 -9.48
CA ARG A 146 4.26 20.18 -10.15
C ARG A 146 4.61 20.92 -11.45
N GLY A 147 4.45 20.21 -12.56
CA GLY A 147 4.55 20.83 -13.86
C GLY A 147 3.64 22.05 -13.88
N LYS A 148 4.23 23.23 -14.07
CA LYS A 148 3.46 24.44 -14.35
C LYS A 148 2.61 24.11 -15.59
N LYS A 149 1.33 24.02 -15.44
CA LYS A 149 0.41 24.12 -16.57
C LYS A 149 0.64 25.51 -17.16
N ASN A 150 1.40 25.57 -18.24
CA ASN A 150 1.41 26.76 -19.06
C ASN A 150 0.00 26.88 -19.65
N GLY A 151 -0.76 27.81 -19.10
CA GLY A 151 -1.99 28.27 -19.72
C GLY A 151 -1.62 29.00 -21.01
N SER A 152 -2.24 28.62 -22.06
CA SER A 152 -2.49 29.43 -23.25
C SER A 152 -3.98 29.39 -23.50
#